data_1edfa58f0c394d2df2579d75e57a8bf2
#
_entry.id   1edfa58f0c394d2df2579d75e57a8bf2
#
_cell.length_a   1.000
_cell.length_b   1.000
_cell.length_c   1.000
_cell.angle_alpha   90.00
_cell.angle_beta   90.00
_cell.angle_gamma   90.00
#
_symmetry.space_group_name_H-M   'P 1'
#
loop_
_entity.id
_entity.type
_entity.pdbx_description
1 polymer ?
#
loop_
_entity_poly.entity_id
_entity_poly.type
_entity_poly.pdbx_seq_one_letter_code
_entity_poly.pdbx_strand_id
1 'polypeptide(L)'
;NDYIEKIYNVEQILSKNDMLVIVMKTQPNDTLIKYLKHVWEEQNIFIVIHGMPKLQFNLLKHDFVPPHTILTKQETEDMMKKFNIMNTSEMPDISRFDPVALSIGLRPTEVCKVIRTSKTAIQSIYYRFCSP
;
A
#
# COMPACT_ATOMS: atom_id res chain seq x y z
N ASN A 1 -4.14 -12.92 16.40
CA ASN A 1 -5.26 -11.98 16.50
C ASN A 1 -5.23 -11.30 17.87
N ASP A 2 -5.13 -12.04 18.95
CA ASP A 2 -5.14 -11.52 20.33
C ASP A 2 -4.06 -10.45 20.60
N TYR A 3 -2.90 -10.53 19.94
CA TYR A 3 -1.84 -9.53 20.08
C TYR A 3 -2.20 -8.20 19.42
N ILE A 4 -2.89 -8.24 18.28
CA ILE A 4 -3.32 -7.03 17.57
C ILE A 4 -4.38 -6.30 18.40
N GLU A 5 -5.35 -7.03 18.91
CA GLU A 5 -6.39 -6.47 19.78
C GLU A 5 -5.80 -5.89 21.09
N LYS A 6 -4.82 -6.55 21.68
CA LYS A 6 -4.12 -6.00 22.84
C LYS A 6 -3.47 -4.66 22.55
N ILE A 7 -2.70 -4.55 21.47
CA ILE A 7 -1.93 -3.34 21.14
C ILE A 7 -2.85 -2.16 20.86
N TYR A 8 -3.96 -2.36 20.16
CA TYR A 8 -4.85 -1.28 19.78
C TYR A 8 -5.95 -0.97 20.79
N ASN A 9 -6.55 -2.01 21.38
CA ASN A 9 -7.74 -1.85 22.21
C ASN A 9 -7.46 -1.89 23.71
N VAL A 10 -6.52 -2.70 24.16
CA VAL A 10 -6.24 -2.88 25.60
C VAL A 10 -5.12 -1.97 26.07
N GLU A 11 -3.98 -1.98 25.40
CA GLU A 11 -2.81 -1.21 25.79
C GLU A 11 -2.77 0.19 25.17
N GLN A 12 -3.56 0.41 24.12
CA GLN A 12 -3.65 1.70 23.40
C GLN A 12 -2.29 2.29 23.01
N ILE A 13 -1.32 1.43 22.70
CA ILE A 13 0.04 1.84 22.33
C ILE A 13 0.06 2.50 20.96
N LEU A 14 -0.82 2.03 20.03
CA LEU A 14 -0.95 2.53 18.69
C LEU A 14 -2.31 3.17 18.46
N SER A 15 -2.32 4.28 17.73
CA SER A 15 -3.54 4.94 17.26
C SER A 15 -3.97 4.41 15.89
N LYS A 16 -5.22 4.72 15.48
CA LYS A 16 -5.72 4.33 14.13
C LYS A 16 -4.93 4.94 12.98
N ASN A 17 -4.22 6.05 13.22
CA ASN A 17 -3.39 6.71 12.21
C ASN A 17 -2.01 6.06 12.05
N ASP A 18 -1.61 5.25 13.00
CA ASP A 18 -0.31 4.58 12.97
C ASP A 18 -0.36 3.35 12.07
N MET A 19 0.81 2.85 11.71
CA MET A 19 0.99 1.65 10.92
C MET A 19 1.71 0.59 11.75
N LEU A 20 1.08 -0.58 11.90
CA LEU A 20 1.74 -1.73 12.52
C LEU A 20 2.43 -2.57 11.44
N VAL A 21 3.74 -2.74 11.57
CA VAL A 21 4.53 -3.60 10.68
C VAL A 21 4.91 -4.88 11.43
N ILE A 22 4.49 -6.00 10.89
CA ILE A 22 4.80 -7.33 11.42
C ILE A 22 5.72 -8.07 10.45
N VAL A 23 6.83 -8.59 10.94
CA VAL A 23 7.74 -9.44 10.17
C VAL A 23 7.54 -10.89 10.59
N MET A 24 7.19 -11.75 9.64
CA MET A 24 6.99 -13.18 9.83
C MET A 24 8.11 -13.99 9.19
N LYS A 25 8.40 -15.14 9.77
CA LYS A 25 9.40 -16.08 9.23
C LYS A 25 8.99 -16.66 7.87
N THR A 26 7.68 -16.89 7.70
CA THR A 26 7.04 -17.42 6.49
C THR A 26 6.19 -16.37 5.80
N GLN A 27 5.73 -16.65 4.58
CA GLN A 27 4.77 -15.80 3.87
C GLN A 27 3.41 -15.84 4.59
N PRO A 28 2.66 -14.72 4.60
CA PRO A 28 1.29 -14.71 5.10
C PRO A 28 0.41 -15.64 4.25
N ASN A 29 -0.48 -16.39 4.91
CA ASN A 29 -1.45 -17.25 4.26
C ASN A 29 -2.74 -16.46 3.90
N ASP A 30 -3.58 -17.04 3.05
CA ASP A 30 -4.83 -16.41 2.58
C ASP A 30 -5.79 -16.07 3.72
N THR A 31 -5.81 -16.87 4.78
CA THR A 31 -6.65 -16.61 5.96
C THR A 31 -6.22 -15.33 6.67
N LEU A 32 -4.92 -15.12 6.79
CA LEU A 32 -4.38 -13.92 7.40
C LEU A 32 -4.63 -12.67 6.53
N ILE A 33 -4.51 -12.83 5.20
CA ILE A 33 -4.83 -11.77 4.23
C ILE A 33 -6.30 -11.34 4.35
N LYS A 34 -7.23 -12.30 4.43
CA LYS A 34 -8.66 -12.01 4.64
C LYS A 34 -8.92 -11.31 5.97
N TYR A 35 -8.23 -11.73 7.02
CA TYR A 35 -8.33 -11.08 8.33
C TYR A 35 -7.84 -9.62 8.28
N LEU A 36 -6.73 -9.35 7.61
CA LEU A 36 -6.21 -7.98 7.46
C LEU A 36 -7.17 -7.07 6.67
N LYS A 37 -7.85 -7.60 5.65
CA LYS A 37 -8.90 -6.87 4.93
C LYS A 37 -10.05 -6.51 5.86
N HIS A 38 -10.54 -7.47 6.60
CA HIS A 38 -11.65 -7.27 7.55
C HIS A 38 -11.31 -6.24 8.64
N VAL A 39 -10.11 -6.32 9.22
CA VAL A 39 -9.65 -5.34 10.23
C VAL A 39 -9.57 -3.92 9.66
N TRP A 40 -9.13 -3.79 8.40
CA TRP A 40 -9.14 -2.50 7.73
C TRP A 40 -10.56 -1.97 7.49
N GLU A 41 -11.47 -2.79 6.98
CA GLU A 41 -12.84 -2.39 6.66
C GLU A 41 -13.64 -2.00 7.91
N GLU A 42 -13.48 -2.72 9.01
CA GLU A 42 -14.25 -2.48 10.23
C GLU A 42 -13.62 -1.45 11.17
N GLN A 43 -12.31 -1.46 11.31
CA GLN A 43 -11.61 -0.68 12.34
C GLN A 43 -10.73 0.42 11.79
N ASN A 44 -10.51 0.47 10.47
CA ASN A 44 -9.55 1.38 9.81
C ASN A 44 -8.12 1.28 10.38
N ILE A 45 -7.74 0.09 10.85
CA ILE A 45 -6.38 -0.17 11.35
C ILE A 45 -5.53 -0.68 10.19
N PHE A 46 -4.40 -0.01 9.94
CA PHE A 46 -3.48 -0.38 8.87
C PHE A 46 -2.35 -1.25 9.38
N ILE A 47 -2.35 -2.51 8.95
CA ILE A 47 -1.36 -3.50 9.32
C ILE A 47 -0.67 -4.01 8.06
N VAL A 48 0.66 -4.01 8.08
CA VAL A 48 1.52 -4.54 7.02
C VAL A 48 2.24 -5.77 7.53
N ILE A 49 2.18 -6.86 6.78
CA ILE A 49 2.89 -8.10 7.10
C ILE A 49 3.91 -8.40 6.03
N HIS A 50 5.17 -8.50 6.44
CA HIS A 50 6.26 -8.92 5.58
C HIS A 50 6.70 -10.34 5.92
N GLY A 51 6.79 -11.18 4.89
CA GLY A 51 7.51 -12.45 5.00
C GLY A 51 9.01 -12.24 4.89
N MET A 52 9.80 -12.83 5.78
CA MET A 52 11.25 -12.70 5.81
C MET A 52 11.95 -13.01 4.46
N PRO A 53 11.51 -13.98 3.65
CA PRO A 53 12.11 -14.22 2.33
C PRO A 53 12.06 -13.00 1.38
N LYS A 54 11.05 -12.13 1.51
CA LYS A 54 10.91 -10.92 0.68
C LYS A 54 11.77 -9.74 1.18
N LEU A 55 12.29 -9.81 2.40
CA LEU A 55 13.10 -8.77 3.01
C LEU A 55 14.62 -8.96 2.83
N GLN A 56 15.03 -10.03 2.13
CA GLN A 56 16.45 -10.37 1.95
C GLN A 56 17.19 -9.42 0.99
N PHE A 57 16.46 -8.64 0.21
CA PHE A 57 17.02 -7.59 -0.64
C PHE A 57 16.11 -6.36 -0.64
N ASN A 58 16.66 -5.20 -0.98
CA ASN A 58 15.88 -3.98 -1.07
C ASN A 58 15.13 -3.92 -2.41
N LEU A 59 13.84 -4.28 -2.38
CA LEU A 59 12.98 -4.29 -3.55
C LEU A 59 12.91 -2.92 -4.26
N LEU A 60 12.88 -1.83 -3.50
CA LEU A 60 12.74 -0.48 -4.04
C LEU A 60 14.00 0.02 -4.77
N LYS A 61 15.15 -0.63 -4.56
CA LYS A 61 16.42 -0.32 -5.25
C LYS A 61 16.69 -1.24 -6.44
N HIS A 62 15.78 -2.16 -6.74
CA HIS A 62 15.96 -3.07 -7.87
C HIS A 62 15.71 -2.33 -9.18
N ASP A 63 16.56 -2.53 -10.18
CA ASP A 63 16.55 -1.82 -11.47
C ASP A 63 15.23 -1.93 -12.24
N PHE A 64 14.52 -3.07 -12.09
CA PHE A 64 13.21 -3.28 -12.74
C PHE A 64 12.03 -2.69 -11.97
N VAL A 65 12.23 -2.21 -10.75
CA VAL A 65 11.17 -1.58 -9.96
C VAL A 65 11.20 -0.07 -10.19
N PRO A 66 10.20 0.48 -10.89
CA PRO A 66 10.13 1.91 -11.10
C PRO A 66 9.88 2.64 -9.78
N PRO A 67 10.32 3.90 -9.64
CA PRO A 67 10.01 4.70 -8.47
C PRO A 67 8.51 4.87 -8.25
N HIS A 68 8.06 4.55 -7.05
CA HIS A 68 6.68 4.73 -6.59
C HIS A 68 6.64 5.80 -5.50
N THR A 69 5.73 6.74 -5.59
CA THR A 69 5.55 7.81 -4.62
C THR A 69 4.08 7.90 -4.24
N ILE A 70 3.77 7.89 -2.94
CA ILE A 70 2.40 8.09 -2.45
C ILE A 70 2.05 9.56 -2.62
N LEU A 71 0.88 9.84 -3.20
CA LEU A 71 0.36 11.19 -3.33
C LEU A 71 -0.38 11.63 -2.07
N THR A 72 -0.25 12.89 -1.73
CA THR A 72 -1.12 13.53 -0.73
C THR A 72 -2.54 13.66 -1.25
N LYS A 73 -3.50 13.89 -0.36
CA LYS A 73 -4.90 14.09 -0.76
C LYS A 73 -5.05 15.22 -1.76
N GLN A 74 -4.35 16.34 -1.54
CA GLN A 74 -4.40 17.50 -2.43
C GLN A 74 -3.81 17.20 -3.81
N GLU A 75 -2.66 16.54 -3.86
CA GLU A 75 -2.04 16.11 -5.13
C GLU A 75 -2.92 15.11 -5.89
N THR A 76 -3.64 14.25 -5.17
CA THR A 76 -4.59 13.30 -5.78
C THR A 76 -5.77 14.05 -6.41
N GLU A 77 -6.34 15.03 -5.72
CA GLU A 77 -7.43 15.86 -6.27
C GLU A 77 -6.98 16.66 -7.49
N ASP A 78 -5.82 17.27 -7.44
CA ASP A 78 -5.25 18.04 -8.56
C ASP A 78 -4.97 17.13 -9.76
N MET A 79 -4.47 15.92 -9.53
CA MET A 79 -4.26 14.92 -10.56
C MET A 79 -5.59 14.49 -11.18
N MET A 80 -6.62 14.18 -10.38
CA MET A 80 -7.94 13.77 -10.86
C MET A 80 -8.57 14.88 -11.71
N LYS A 81 -8.49 16.15 -11.28
CA LYS A 81 -8.94 17.31 -12.07
C LYS A 81 -8.19 17.43 -13.39
N LYS A 82 -6.85 17.30 -13.35
CA LYS A 82 -6.00 17.41 -14.55
C LYS A 82 -6.32 16.36 -15.61
N PHE A 83 -6.67 15.15 -15.21
CA PHE A 83 -6.98 14.03 -16.12
C PHE A 83 -8.49 13.83 -16.30
N ASN A 84 -9.31 14.70 -15.73
CA ASN A 84 -10.77 14.65 -15.81
C ASN A 84 -11.34 13.30 -15.31
N ILE A 85 -10.76 12.75 -14.26
CA ILE A 85 -11.18 11.51 -13.62
C ILE A 85 -12.23 11.83 -12.56
N MET A 86 -13.41 11.24 -12.70
CA MET A 86 -14.51 11.47 -11.76
C MET A 86 -14.48 10.50 -10.58
N ASN A 87 -14.10 9.25 -10.84
CA ASN A 87 -14.08 8.19 -9.85
C ASN A 87 -12.76 7.44 -9.85
N THR A 88 -12.31 7.03 -8.68
CA THR A 88 -11.09 6.23 -8.52
C THR A 88 -11.16 4.87 -9.23
N SER A 89 -12.38 4.35 -9.48
CA SER A 89 -12.61 3.12 -10.25
C SER A 89 -12.20 3.21 -11.73
N GLU A 90 -12.02 4.42 -12.26
CA GLU A 90 -11.54 4.65 -13.63
C GLU A 90 -10.01 4.53 -13.71
N MET A 91 -9.34 4.46 -12.59
CA MET A 91 -7.89 4.35 -12.51
C MET A 91 -7.44 2.89 -12.46
N PRO A 92 -6.27 2.57 -13.04
CA PRO A 92 -5.64 1.27 -12.80
C PRO A 92 -5.40 1.06 -11.30
N ASP A 93 -5.74 -0.12 -10.82
CA ASP A 93 -5.54 -0.46 -9.41
C ASP A 93 -4.17 -1.11 -9.14
N ILE A 94 -3.78 -1.04 -7.88
CA ILE A 94 -2.68 -1.80 -7.29
C ILE A 94 -3.18 -2.43 -6.00
N SER A 95 -2.96 -3.73 -5.83
CA SER A 95 -3.34 -4.39 -4.59
C SER A 95 -2.50 -3.87 -3.42
N ARG A 96 -3.13 -3.67 -2.26
CA ARG A 96 -2.42 -3.35 -1.02
C ARG A 96 -1.39 -4.42 -0.61
N PHE A 97 -1.54 -5.65 -1.11
CA PHE A 97 -0.63 -6.78 -0.84
C PHE A 97 0.47 -6.92 -1.89
N ASP A 98 0.51 -6.05 -2.89
CA ASP A 98 1.63 -5.98 -3.82
C ASP A 98 2.93 -5.71 -3.06
N PRO A 99 4.04 -6.41 -3.38
CA PRO A 99 5.31 -6.23 -2.68
C PRO A 99 5.81 -4.79 -2.63
N VAL A 100 5.58 -4.01 -3.69
CA VAL A 100 5.97 -2.60 -3.72
C VAL A 100 5.05 -1.76 -2.85
N ALA A 101 3.73 -1.99 -2.92
CA ALA A 101 2.74 -1.31 -2.08
C ALA A 101 3.01 -1.54 -0.58
N LEU A 102 3.31 -2.78 -0.19
CA LEU A 102 3.72 -3.12 1.18
C LEU A 102 5.01 -2.41 1.60
N SER A 103 5.98 -2.31 0.68
CA SER A 103 7.30 -1.72 0.98
C SER A 103 7.25 -0.21 1.18
N ILE A 104 6.34 0.49 0.48
CA ILE A 104 6.13 1.94 0.64
C ILE A 104 5.05 2.28 1.68
N GLY A 105 4.33 1.28 2.21
CA GLY A 105 3.25 1.47 3.18
C GLY A 105 2.00 2.12 2.58
N LEU A 106 1.68 1.79 1.32
CA LEU A 106 0.53 2.33 0.60
C LEU A 106 -0.77 1.81 1.23
N ARG A 107 -1.62 2.74 1.69
CA ARG A 107 -2.91 2.42 2.31
C ARG A 107 -4.00 2.25 1.25
N PRO A 108 -5.02 1.41 1.52
CA PRO A 108 -6.22 1.40 0.69
C PRO A 108 -6.80 2.80 0.55
N THR A 109 -7.33 3.12 -0.61
CA THR A 109 -7.86 4.43 -1.02
C THR A 109 -6.82 5.49 -1.35
N GLU A 110 -5.53 5.25 -1.11
CA GLU A 110 -4.47 6.15 -1.55
C GLU A 110 -4.09 5.91 -3.01
N VAL A 111 -3.53 6.94 -3.63
CA VAL A 111 -3.02 6.89 -5.00
C VAL A 111 -1.51 6.96 -4.99
N CYS A 112 -0.86 6.11 -5.76
CA CYS A 112 0.57 6.19 -6.01
C CYS A 112 0.87 6.64 -7.44
N LYS A 113 1.89 7.49 -7.54
CA LYS A 113 2.51 7.92 -8.79
C LYS A 113 3.67 7.00 -9.10
N VAL A 114 3.72 6.50 -10.33
CA VAL A 114 4.76 5.60 -10.82
C VAL A 114 5.48 6.25 -11.99
N ILE A 115 6.82 6.30 -11.92
CA ILE A 115 7.65 6.86 -12.97
C ILE A 115 8.47 5.73 -13.57
N ARG A 116 8.18 5.37 -14.80
CA ARG A 116 8.91 4.32 -15.51
C ARG A 116 9.53 4.81 -16.81
N THR A 117 10.60 4.15 -17.24
CA THR A 117 11.18 4.36 -18.56
C THR A 117 10.25 3.84 -19.65
N SER A 118 10.15 4.53 -20.76
CA SER A 118 9.36 4.15 -21.92
C SER A 118 10.24 4.08 -23.16
N LYS A 119 9.91 3.22 -24.11
CA LYS A 119 10.64 3.12 -25.38
C LYS A 119 10.45 4.34 -26.27
N THR A 120 9.33 5.04 -26.11
CA THR A 120 8.95 6.20 -26.95
C THR A 120 9.14 7.53 -26.23
N ALA A 121 9.17 7.51 -24.90
CA ALA A 121 9.43 8.68 -24.07
C ALA A 121 10.51 8.31 -23.04
N ILE A 122 11.37 9.23 -22.70
CA ILE A 122 12.44 9.02 -21.71
C ILE A 122 11.85 8.57 -20.38
N GLN A 123 10.76 9.21 -19.97
CA GLN A 123 9.98 8.86 -18.77
C GLN A 123 8.47 8.93 -19.06
N SER A 124 7.75 7.99 -18.51
CA SER A 124 6.29 7.96 -18.53
C SER A 124 5.77 7.94 -17.08
N ILE A 125 4.87 8.86 -16.79
CA ILE A 125 4.24 8.97 -15.47
C ILE A 125 2.84 8.37 -15.58
N TYR A 126 2.49 7.48 -14.66
CA TYR A 126 1.13 6.99 -14.52
C TYR A 126 0.77 6.81 -13.05
N TYR A 127 -0.51 6.65 -12.79
CA TYR A 127 -1.06 6.62 -11.45
C TYR A 127 -1.82 5.33 -11.23
N ARG A 128 -1.76 4.81 -10.00
CA ARG A 128 -2.51 3.63 -9.57
C ARG A 128 -3.24 3.91 -8.27
N PHE A 129 -4.46 3.44 -8.19
CA PHE A 129 -5.27 3.48 -6.99
C PHE A 129 -5.07 2.22 -6.16
N CYS A 130 -4.90 2.36 -4.84
CA CYS A 130 -4.73 1.20 -3.96
C CYS A 130 -6.08 0.58 -3.63
N SER A 131 -6.30 -0.63 -4.14
CA SER A 131 -7.47 -1.45 -3.79
C SER A 131 -7.29 -2.14 -2.43
N PRO A 132 -8.38 -2.31 -1.66
CA PRO A 132 -8.37 -2.97 -0.35
C PRO A 132 -8.00 -4.45 -0.39
#